data_3a08302cab289cc280949912dc09ea09
#
_entry.id   3a08302cab289cc280949912dc09ea09
#
_cell.length_a   1.000
_cell.length_b   1.000
_cell.length_c   1.000
_cell.angle_alpha   90.00
_cell.angle_beta   90.00
_cell.angle_gamma   90.00
#
_symmetry.space_group_name_H-M   'P 1'
#
loop_
_entity.id
_entity.type
_entity.pdbx_description
1 polymer ?
#
loop_
_entity_poly.entity_id
_entity_poly.type
_entity_poly.pdbx_seq_one_letter_code
_entity_poly.pdbx_strand_id
1 'polypeptide(L)'
;MNFNADEIVNLFKRTNGELYNDLNIKSHDYSIEYPNKYHSEGSIWAHICMVMCNILHGKTCDEILPELFMAALLHDIGKAKVIRSKCDIDKNPKMITYGHDGMSTFMALDVLRNMYLNNIDKFFNLELVIKLINLHMIFYDVNNYFNKDNELSVNKKMSLKLMNSFRKDFIFYTYLRELFEADNYGRIASFEEYNRSSQVIDYIWSLNDGIGNLCLEERQKINDKPNKIIMTIGVPGSGKSTFAQDFITKNKDFVILSRDQLVENNLNKSTYNNYNDSFKDEEYQKFITKEFDKEYDDTIKNSKNIIIDMTNLTHKSRNKKLVKIPFDKYYKIAEVFIRPYNDIMKTNNERKDHFIFRNTLEGMMTMFRVPLYDEFDEINYHISY
;
A
#
# COMPACT_ATOMS: atom_id res chain seq x y z
N MET A 1 3.37 -6.04 -28.35
CA MET A 1 3.30 -4.61 -28.67
C MET A 1 4.68 -4.07 -28.38
N ASN A 2 5.30 -3.32 -29.28
CA ASN A 2 6.58 -2.70 -28.95
C ASN A 2 6.34 -1.61 -27.91
N PHE A 3 7.11 -1.61 -26.83
CA PHE A 3 7.05 -0.58 -25.79
C PHE A 3 7.40 0.79 -26.41
N ASN A 4 6.55 1.80 -26.17
CA ASN A 4 6.76 3.17 -26.62
C ASN A 4 6.40 4.15 -25.49
N ALA A 5 7.41 4.67 -24.82
CA ALA A 5 7.24 5.58 -23.69
C ALA A 5 6.47 6.86 -24.04
N ASP A 6 6.77 7.46 -25.22
CA ASP A 6 6.12 8.70 -25.64
C ASP A 6 4.63 8.50 -25.93
N GLU A 7 4.24 7.39 -26.53
CA GLU A 7 2.83 7.06 -26.75
C GLU A 7 2.07 6.90 -25.42
N ILE A 8 2.69 6.22 -24.45
CA ILE A 8 2.10 6.03 -23.11
C ILE A 8 1.90 7.37 -22.41
N VAL A 9 2.92 8.23 -22.40
CA VAL A 9 2.84 9.56 -21.78
C VAL A 9 1.81 10.45 -22.49
N ASN A 10 1.76 10.44 -23.82
CA ASN A 10 0.78 11.20 -24.59
C ASN A 10 -0.66 10.67 -24.37
N LEU A 11 -0.83 9.35 -24.25
CA LEU A 11 -2.11 8.73 -23.92
C LEU A 11 -2.57 9.18 -22.52
N PHE A 12 -1.68 9.13 -21.52
CA PHE A 12 -1.96 9.62 -20.17
C PHE A 12 -2.44 11.08 -20.18
N LYS A 13 -1.69 11.99 -20.80
CA LYS A 13 -2.03 13.42 -20.88
C LYS A 13 -3.39 13.66 -21.53
N ARG A 14 -3.69 12.92 -22.60
CA ARG A 14 -4.95 13.07 -23.35
C ARG A 14 -6.16 12.54 -22.59
N THR A 15 -6.01 11.41 -21.88
CA THR A 15 -7.14 10.73 -21.22
C THR A 15 -7.34 11.16 -19.77
N ASN A 16 -6.33 11.79 -19.14
CA ASN A 16 -6.33 12.23 -17.75
C ASN A 16 -5.92 13.72 -17.62
N GLY A 17 -6.44 14.59 -18.50
CA GLY A 17 -6.00 15.98 -18.63
C GLY A 17 -6.13 16.79 -17.34
N GLU A 18 -7.21 16.63 -16.57
CA GLU A 18 -7.38 17.32 -15.27
C GLU A 18 -6.30 16.92 -14.27
N LEU A 19 -6.05 15.62 -14.12
CA LEU A 19 -5.00 15.11 -13.24
C LEU A 19 -3.62 15.58 -13.71
N TYR A 20 -3.33 15.54 -15.01
CA TYR A 20 -2.09 16.05 -15.58
C TYR A 20 -1.88 17.54 -15.24
N ASN A 21 -2.92 18.38 -15.40
CA ASN A 21 -2.86 19.78 -15.04
C ASN A 21 -2.59 19.98 -13.53
N ASP A 22 -3.27 19.23 -12.69
CA ASP A 22 -3.03 19.25 -11.23
C ASP A 22 -1.58 18.91 -10.88
N LEU A 23 -1.02 17.85 -11.47
CA LEU A 23 0.37 17.44 -11.25
C LEU A 23 1.38 18.47 -11.75
N ASN A 24 1.04 19.19 -12.81
CA ASN A 24 1.91 20.21 -13.41
C ASN A 24 1.90 21.54 -12.63
N ILE A 25 0.79 21.87 -11.98
CA ILE A 25 0.62 23.11 -11.21
C ILE A 25 1.10 22.93 -9.75
N LYS A 26 0.80 21.77 -9.13
CA LYS A 26 1.13 21.53 -7.73
C LYS A 26 2.64 21.29 -7.56
N SER A 27 3.24 22.08 -6.66
CA SER A 27 4.67 22.03 -6.37
C SER A 27 4.94 21.36 -5.03
N HIS A 28 6.12 20.75 -4.91
CA HIS A 28 6.67 20.29 -3.64
C HIS A 28 7.14 21.46 -2.76
N ASP A 29 7.49 22.60 -3.36
CA ASP A 29 7.85 23.80 -2.65
C ASP A 29 6.63 24.51 -2.09
N TYR A 30 6.74 25.06 -0.88
CA TYR A 30 5.74 25.95 -0.34
C TYR A 30 5.81 27.33 -1.03
N SER A 31 7.02 27.87 -1.14
CA SER A 31 7.35 29.10 -1.85
C SER A 31 8.84 29.13 -2.19
N ILE A 32 9.28 30.18 -2.92
CA ILE A 32 10.71 30.42 -3.20
C ILE A 32 11.52 30.60 -1.91
N GLU A 33 10.91 31.20 -0.87
CA GLU A 33 11.55 31.40 0.44
C GLU A 33 11.61 30.12 1.28
N TYR A 34 10.72 29.19 1.02
CA TYR A 34 10.61 27.92 1.74
C TYR A 34 10.61 26.74 0.76
N PRO A 35 11.75 26.48 0.10
CA PRO A 35 11.89 25.38 -0.85
C PRO A 35 11.86 24.02 -0.12
N ASN A 36 11.46 22.99 -0.82
CA ASN A 36 11.54 21.63 -0.32
C ASN A 36 12.97 21.10 -0.51
N LYS A 37 13.66 20.77 0.59
CA LYS A 37 15.03 20.27 0.52
C LYS A 37 15.17 18.88 -0.13
N TYR A 38 14.07 18.14 -0.23
CA TYR A 38 14.03 16.80 -0.84
C TYR A 38 13.60 16.83 -2.31
N HIS A 39 12.89 17.88 -2.74
CA HIS A 39 12.27 17.99 -4.04
C HIS A 39 12.27 19.45 -4.49
N SER A 40 13.32 19.90 -5.14
CA SER A 40 13.47 21.27 -5.66
C SER A 40 13.25 21.35 -7.18
N GLU A 41 12.75 20.30 -7.79
CA GLU A 41 12.43 20.21 -9.23
C GLU A 41 11.15 20.95 -9.60
N GLY A 42 10.44 21.52 -8.64
CA GLY A 42 9.23 22.31 -8.84
C GLY A 42 7.97 21.46 -8.82
N SER A 43 7.35 21.18 -9.98
CA SER A 43 6.07 20.48 -10.02
C SER A 43 6.20 18.97 -9.76
N ILE A 44 5.09 18.36 -9.30
CA ILE A 44 5.01 16.90 -9.16
C ILE A 44 5.25 16.21 -10.51
N TRP A 45 4.75 16.81 -11.60
CA TRP A 45 4.96 16.28 -12.94
C TRP A 45 6.44 16.29 -13.37
N ALA A 46 7.19 17.33 -13.03
CA ALA A 46 8.62 17.38 -13.32
C ALA A 46 9.37 16.23 -12.65
N HIS A 47 9.06 15.94 -11.39
CA HIS A 47 9.59 14.78 -10.68
C HIS A 47 9.23 13.46 -11.39
N ILE A 48 7.97 13.23 -11.71
CA ILE A 48 7.52 12.01 -12.42
C ILE A 48 8.30 11.84 -13.74
N CYS A 49 8.51 12.93 -14.50
CA CYS A 49 9.29 12.88 -15.73
C CYS A 49 10.74 12.46 -15.48
N MET A 50 11.39 12.98 -14.43
CA MET A 50 12.77 12.62 -14.07
C MET A 50 12.88 11.14 -13.67
N VAL A 51 11.92 10.63 -12.91
CA VAL A 51 11.87 9.20 -12.55
C VAL A 51 11.71 8.31 -13.78
N MET A 52 10.78 8.65 -14.68
CA MET A 52 10.62 7.93 -15.95
C MET A 52 11.90 7.96 -16.80
N CYS A 53 12.58 9.11 -16.89
CA CYS A 53 13.86 9.21 -17.60
C CYS A 53 14.94 8.31 -17.01
N ASN A 54 14.99 8.18 -15.66
CA ASN A 54 15.93 7.29 -14.99
C ASN A 54 15.64 5.81 -15.30
N ILE A 55 14.37 5.40 -15.37
CA ILE A 55 14.00 4.03 -15.77
C ILE A 55 14.43 3.74 -17.22
N LEU A 56 14.37 4.74 -18.10
CA LEU A 56 14.75 4.59 -19.51
C LEU A 56 16.27 4.69 -19.76
N HIS A 57 17.01 5.32 -18.84
CA HIS A 57 18.40 5.66 -19.05
C HIS A 57 19.28 4.44 -19.31
N GLY A 58 20.00 4.48 -20.45
CA GLY A 58 20.93 3.43 -20.84
C GLY A 58 20.30 2.10 -21.28
N LYS A 59 18.96 2.04 -21.42
CA LYS A 59 18.22 0.83 -21.81
C LYS A 59 17.66 0.96 -23.23
N THR A 60 17.59 -0.17 -23.92
CA THR A 60 16.81 -0.31 -25.16
C THR A 60 15.35 -0.60 -24.84
N CYS A 61 14.43 -0.42 -25.81
CA CYS A 61 12.99 -0.66 -25.58
C CYS A 61 12.68 -2.09 -25.13
N ASP A 62 13.48 -3.07 -25.56
CA ASP A 62 13.29 -4.49 -25.21
C ASP A 62 13.77 -4.82 -23.79
N GLU A 63 14.59 -3.95 -23.18
CA GLU A 63 15.10 -4.11 -21.81
C GLU A 63 14.21 -3.44 -20.76
N ILE A 64 13.21 -2.68 -21.20
CA ILE A 64 12.32 -1.95 -20.30
C ILE A 64 11.10 -2.81 -19.98
N LEU A 65 10.89 -3.10 -18.71
CA LEU A 65 9.65 -3.71 -18.26
C LEU A 65 8.51 -2.67 -18.30
N PRO A 66 7.46 -2.87 -19.12
CA PRO A 66 6.36 -1.92 -19.25
C PRO A 66 5.68 -1.58 -17.91
N GLU A 67 5.56 -2.57 -17.02
CA GLU A 67 5.00 -2.40 -15.67
C GLU A 67 5.83 -1.46 -14.80
N LEU A 68 7.15 -1.53 -14.91
CA LEU A 68 8.05 -0.66 -14.15
C LEU A 68 7.94 0.79 -14.63
N PHE A 69 7.90 1.00 -15.95
CA PHE A 69 7.67 2.33 -16.52
C PHE A 69 6.29 2.89 -16.14
N MET A 70 5.25 2.05 -16.18
CA MET A 70 3.91 2.45 -15.76
C MET A 70 3.87 2.78 -14.27
N ALA A 71 4.57 2.02 -13.43
CA ALA A 71 4.70 2.34 -12.01
C ALA A 71 5.44 3.67 -11.81
N ALA A 72 6.50 3.94 -12.57
CA ALA A 72 7.21 5.24 -12.52
C ALA A 72 6.31 6.41 -12.94
N LEU A 73 5.45 6.24 -13.95
CA LEU A 73 4.47 7.25 -14.34
C LEU A 73 3.42 7.53 -13.25
N LEU A 74 3.02 6.50 -12.50
CA LEU A 74 1.85 6.56 -11.60
C LEU A 74 2.18 6.58 -10.11
N HIS A 75 3.45 6.38 -9.67
CA HIS A 75 3.79 6.24 -8.25
C HIS A 75 3.37 7.45 -7.41
N ASP A 76 3.46 8.63 -7.96
CA ASP A 76 3.29 9.91 -7.26
C ASP A 76 2.00 10.66 -7.61
N ILE A 77 1.10 10.11 -8.42
CA ILE A 77 -0.15 10.81 -8.80
C ILE A 77 -1.05 11.10 -7.60
N GLY A 78 -0.95 10.32 -6.54
CA GLY A 78 -1.67 10.54 -5.28
C GLY A 78 -1.27 11.83 -4.58
N LYS A 79 -0.06 12.38 -4.83
CA LYS A 79 0.37 13.68 -4.33
C LYS A 79 -0.61 14.79 -4.73
N ALA A 80 -1.23 14.70 -5.90
CA ALA A 80 -2.24 15.66 -6.34
C ALA A 80 -3.42 15.81 -5.37
N LYS A 81 -3.75 14.76 -4.59
CA LYS A 81 -4.85 14.79 -3.60
C LYS A 81 -4.39 15.03 -2.18
N VAL A 82 -3.21 14.55 -1.81
CA VAL A 82 -2.77 14.57 -0.39
C VAL A 82 -1.85 15.73 -0.05
N ILE A 83 -1.29 16.43 -1.04
CA ILE A 83 -0.37 17.55 -0.83
C ILE A 83 -1.05 18.68 -0.05
N ARG A 84 -0.42 19.10 1.02
CA ARG A 84 -0.93 20.19 1.88
C ARG A 84 0.20 20.88 2.61
N SER A 85 -0.03 22.14 2.98
CA SER A 85 0.90 22.89 3.82
C SER A 85 0.79 22.45 5.28
N LYS A 86 1.93 22.47 5.97
CA LYS A 86 2.06 22.27 7.42
C LYS A 86 3.22 23.11 7.91
N CYS A 87 3.15 23.61 9.15
CA CYS A 87 4.32 24.20 9.80
C CYS A 87 5.20 23.09 10.42
N ASP A 88 6.53 23.26 10.32
CA ASP A 88 7.50 22.45 11.06
C ASP A 88 7.61 22.89 12.54
N ILE A 89 8.60 22.35 13.26
CA ILE A 89 8.86 22.66 14.68
C ILE A 89 9.22 24.15 14.86
N ASP A 90 9.94 24.73 13.91
CA ASP A 90 10.39 26.13 13.92
C ASP A 90 9.32 27.09 13.35
N LYS A 91 8.09 26.59 13.13
CA LYS A 91 6.94 27.28 12.53
C LYS A 91 7.14 27.70 11.06
N ASN A 92 8.17 27.20 10.38
CA ASN A 92 8.32 27.42 8.95
C ASN A 92 7.30 26.59 8.16
N PRO A 93 6.65 27.18 7.16
CA PRO A 93 5.70 26.44 6.33
C PRO A 93 6.45 25.47 5.41
N LYS A 94 5.88 24.26 5.26
CA LYS A 94 6.39 23.26 4.30
C LYS A 94 5.25 22.48 3.68
N MET A 95 5.46 21.95 2.50
CA MET A 95 4.53 20.98 1.88
C MET A 95 4.80 19.58 2.39
N ILE A 96 3.73 18.83 2.60
CA ILE A 96 3.79 17.41 3.00
C ILE A 96 2.89 16.57 2.09
N THR A 97 3.29 15.33 1.86
CA THR A 97 2.65 14.40 0.93
C THR A 97 2.42 13.01 1.54
N TYR A 98 2.28 12.92 2.87
CA TYR A 98 2.16 11.63 3.55
C TYR A 98 0.99 10.79 3.03
N GLY A 99 1.27 9.51 2.73
CA GLY A 99 0.30 8.53 2.26
C GLY A 99 -0.06 8.66 0.78
N HIS A 100 0.75 9.39 -0.01
CA HIS A 100 0.56 9.49 -1.45
C HIS A 100 0.65 8.13 -2.15
N ASP A 101 1.51 7.24 -1.70
CA ASP A 101 1.69 5.87 -2.18
C ASP A 101 0.39 5.04 -2.06
N GLY A 102 -0.27 5.08 -0.89
CA GLY A 102 -1.59 4.50 -0.71
C GLY A 102 -2.64 5.14 -1.62
N MET A 103 -2.69 6.47 -1.70
CA MET A 103 -3.64 7.20 -2.57
C MET A 103 -3.38 6.92 -4.05
N SER A 104 -2.10 6.91 -4.48
CA SER A 104 -1.70 6.58 -5.86
C SER A 104 -2.21 5.21 -6.29
N THR A 105 -2.20 4.23 -5.38
CA THR A 105 -2.69 2.87 -5.62
C THR A 105 -4.13 2.85 -6.15
N PHE A 106 -5.03 3.60 -5.53
CA PHE A 106 -6.44 3.66 -5.93
C PHE A 106 -6.66 4.54 -7.16
N MET A 107 -5.96 5.67 -7.24
CA MET A 107 -6.05 6.58 -8.39
C MET A 107 -5.47 5.96 -9.66
N ALA A 108 -4.42 5.15 -9.56
CA ALA A 108 -3.81 4.47 -10.70
C ALA A 108 -4.81 3.59 -11.46
N LEU A 109 -5.74 2.95 -10.78
CA LEU A 109 -6.78 2.14 -11.43
C LEU A 109 -7.75 2.97 -12.26
N ASP A 110 -8.15 4.16 -11.79
CA ASP A 110 -8.96 5.09 -12.59
C ASP A 110 -8.19 5.58 -13.82
N VAL A 111 -6.90 5.94 -13.63
CA VAL A 111 -6.03 6.41 -14.71
C VAL A 111 -5.86 5.33 -15.77
N LEU A 112 -5.52 4.11 -15.37
CA LEU A 112 -5.34 2.98 -16.28
C LEU A 112 -6.63 2.62 -17.02
N ARG A 113 -7.78 2.68 -16.34
CA ARG A 113 -9.09 2.52 -16.97
C ARG A 113 -9.33 3.57 -18.05
N ASN A 114 -9.03 4.83 -17.78
CA ASN A 114 -9.18 5.91 -18.76
C ASN A 114 -8.25 5.75 -19.97
N MET A 115 -7.03 5.22 -19.74
CA MET A 115 -6.04 4.99 -20.80
C MET A 115 -6.39 3.80 -21.70
N TYR A 116 -6.78 2.69 -21.11
CA TYR A 116 -6.88 1.40 -21.81
C TYR A 116 -8.29 0.84 -21.88
N LEU A 117 -9.26 1.54 -21.30
CA LEU A 117 -10.64 1.08 -21.18
C LEU A 117 -10.68 -0.37 -20.66
N ASN A 118 -11.36 -1.19 -20.58
CA ASN A 118 -11.38 -2.54 -19.98
C ASN A 118 -10.40 -3.56 -20.60
N ASN A 119 -9.24 -3.12 -21.10
CA ASN A 119 -8.24 -3.98 -21.72
C ASN A 119 -6.85 -3.89 -21.06
N ILE A 120 -6.76 -3.42 -19.82
CA ILE A 120 -5.49 -3.18 -19.11
C ILE A 120 -4.65 -4.44 -19.04
N ASP A 121 -5.25 -5.56 -18.68
CA ASP A 121 -4.67 -6.89 -18.52
C ASP A 121 -4.05 -7.47 -19.80
N LYS A 122 -4.40 -6.92 -20.97
CA LYS A 122 -3.74 -7.27 -22.25
C LYS A 122 -2.38 -6.61 -22.42
N PHE A 123 -2.08 -5.58 -21.63
CA PHE A 123 -0.88 -4.77 -21.79
C PHE A 123 0.08 -4.91 -20.62
N PHE A 124 -0.42 -5.11 -19.39
CA PHE A 124 0.37 -5.11 -18.16
C PHE A 124 -0.09 -6.19 -17.18
N ASN A 125 0.85 -6.68 -16.38
CA ASN A 125 0.53 -7.35 -15.13
C ASN A 125 0.10 -6.27 -14.13
N LEU A 126 -1.21 -6.07 -14.01
CA LEU A 126 -1.79 -5.02 -13.17
C LEU A 126 -1.43 -5.17 -11.70
N GLU A 127 -1.35 -6.41 -11.19
CA GLU A 127 -0.93 -6.68 -9.82
C GLU A 127 0.49 -6.14 -9.58
N LEU A 128 1.41 -6.40 -10.50
CA LEU A 128 2.79 -5.92 -10.41
C LEU A 128 2.85 -4.39 -10.38
N VAL A 129 2.13 -3.71 -11.29
CA VAL A 129 2.06 -2.23 -11.31
C VAL A 129 1.57 -1.67 -9.97
N ILE A 130 0.46 -2.21 -9.46
CA ILE A 130 -0.17 -1.74 -8.21
C ILE A 130 0.74 -2.01 -6.99
N LYS A 131 1.40 -3.16 -6.92
CA LYS A 131 2.36 -3.47 -5.86
C LYS A 131 3.56 -2.52 -5.89
N LEU A 132 4.11 -2.24 -7.05
CA LEU A 132 5.23 -1.30 -7.22
C LEU A 132 4.82 0.11 -6.75
N ILE A 133 3.67 0.61 -7.18
CA ILE A 133 3.15 1.92 -6.77
C ILE A 133 2.96 1.98 -5.25
N ASN A 134 2.33 0.97 -4.66
CA ASN A 134 2.01 0.99 -3.22
C ASN A 134 3.24 0.90 -2.32
N LEU A 135 4.26 0.17 -2.75
CA LEU A 135 5.44 -0.13 -1.94
C LEU A 135 6.67 0.73 -2.29
N HIS A 136 6.60 1.68 -3.24
CA HIS A 136 7.79 2.43 -3.67
C HIS A 136 8.51 3.15 -2.51
N MET A 137 7.79 3.53 -1.46
CA MET A 137 8.36 4.17 -0.27
C MET A 137 8.84 3.20 0.82
N ILE A 138 8.62 1.86 0.66
CA ILE A 138 8.80 0.88 1.76
C ILE A 138 10.24 0.81 2.25
N PHE A 139 11.22 1.08 1.41
CA PHE A 139 12.62 1.02 1.77
C PHE A 139 13.04 2.14 2.73
N TYR A 140 12.31 3.25 2.77
CA TYR A 140 12.55 4.26 3.80
C TYR A 140 12.22 3.77 5.21
N ASP A 141 11.39 2.74 5.36
CA ASP A 141 11.05 2.16 6.66
C ASP A 141 12.21 1.38 7.30
N VAL A 142 13.29 1.07 6.54
CA VAL A 142 14.53 0.54 7.12
C VAL A 142 15.30 1.59 7.92
N ASN A 143 15.03 2.86 7.68
CA ASN A 143 15.69 3.96 8.34
C ASN A 143 14.88 4.40 9.57
N ASN A 144 15.45 4.29 10.78
CA ASN A 144 14.85 4.88 11.97
C ASN A 144 15.11 6.41 12.01
N TYR A 145 16.36 6.79 11.80
CA TYR A 145 16.84 8.15 11.71
C TYR A 145 18.33 8.12 11.30
N PHE A 146 18.84 9.22 10.79
CA PHE A 146 20.27 9.40 10.65
C PHE A 146 20.83 9.92 11.98
N ASN A 147 21.97 9.37 12.41
CA ASN A 147 22.65 9.85 13.62
C ASN A 147 23.27 11.24 13.40
N LYS A 148 23.92 11.82 14.44
CA LYS A 148 24.55 13.14 14.37
C LYS A 148 25.67 13.23 13.33
N ASP A 149 26.26 12.10 12.97
CA ASP A 149 27.34 11.97 11.98
C ASP A 149 26.80 11.65 10.58
N ASN A 150 25.47 11.78 10.36
CA ASN A 150 24.76 11.44 9.13
C ASN A 150 24.90 9.96 8.70
N GLU A 151 25.13 9.04 9.64
CA GLU A 151 25.15 7.63 9.36
C GLU A 151 23.75 7.02 9.55
N LEU A 152 23.41 6.04 8.70
CA LEU A 152 22.13 5.35 8.69
C LEU A 152 21.92 4.54 9.99
N SER A 153 20.88 4.86 10.75
CA SER A 153 20.41 4.05 11.87
C SER A 153 19.35 3.07 11.41
N VAL A 154 19.72 1.80 11.34
CA VAL A 154 18.93 0.75 10.71
C VAL A 154 17.83 0.19 11.62
N ASN A 155 16.60 0.11 11.10
CA ASN A 155 15.50 -0.62 11.70
C ASN A 155 15.66 -2.14 11.44
N LYS A 156 16.35 -2.84 12.34
CA LYS A 156 16.63 -4.28 12.21
C LYS A 156 15.40 -5.14 11.96
N LYS A 157 14.26 -4.81 12.58
CA LYS A 157 13.01 -5.55 12.41
C LYS A 157 12.46 -5.40 10.98
N MET A 158 12.49 -4.19 10.43
CA MET A 158 12.03 -3.93 9.07
C MET A 158 12.98 -4.53 8.04
N SER A 159 14.28 -4.43 8.27
CA SER A 159 15.30 -5.06 7.42
C SER A 159 15.11 -6.57 7.32
N LEU A 160 14.82 -7.23 8.43
CA LEU A 160 14.57 -8.67 8.45
C LEU A 160 13.30 -9.05 7.67
N LYS A 161 12.25 -8.26 7.81
CA LYS A 161 11.00 -8.46 7.04
C LYS A 161 11.23 -8.33 5.54
N LEU A 162 11.97 -7.30 5.12
CA LEU A 162 12.33 -7.11 3.71
C LEU A 162 13.19 -8.25 3.19
N MET A 163 14.24 -8.67 3.94
CA MET A 163 15.06 -9.84 3.57
C MET A 163 14.20 -11.10 3.34
N ASN A 164 13.31 -11.41 4.28
CA ASN A 164 12.41 -12.57 4.15
C ASN A 164 11.48 -12.44 2.95
N SER A 165 11.00 -11.24 2.67
CA SER A 165 10.15 -10.96 1.51
C SER A 165 10.92 -11.06 0.19
N PHE A 166 12.17 -10.56 0.13
CA PHE A 166 13.08 -10.76 -1.01
C PHE A 166 13.30 -12.24 -1.33
N ARG A 167 13.48 -13.09 -0.32
CA ARG A 167 13.64 -14.54 -0.50
C ARG A 167 12.41 -15.18 -1.12
N LYS A 168 11.20 -14.68 -0.83
CA LYS A 168 9.94 -15.23 -1.34
C LYS A 168 9.59 -14.73 -2.75
N ASP A 169 9.92 -13.49 -3.09
CA ASP A 169 9.67 -12.91 -4.41
C ASP A 169 10.82 -11.97 -4.84
N PHE A 170 11.94 -12.60 -5.21
CA PHE A 170 13.14 -11.88 -5.60
C PHE A 170 12.92 -10.96 -6.81
N ILE A 171 12.15 -11.43 -7.81
CA ILE A 171 11.92 -10.69 -9.06
C ILE A 171 11.17 -9.38 -8.76
N PHE A 172 10.07 -9.46 -8.01
CA PHE A 172 9.30 -8.27 -7.64
C PHE A 172 10.16 -7.24 -6.89
N TYR A 173 10.91 -7.70 -5.87
CA TYR A 173 11.72 -6.79 -5.07
C TYR A 173 12.91 -6.20 -5.84
N THR A 174 13.40 -6.89 -6.88
CA THR A 174 14.39 -6.31 -7.81
C THR A 174 13.80 -5.12 -8.56
N TYR A 175 12.60 -5.24 -9.12
CA TYR A 175 11.91 -4.11 -9.77
C TYR A 175 11.53 -3.01 -8.79
N LEU A 176 11.08 -3.35 -7.59
CA LEU A 176 10.76 -2.37 -6.56
C LEU A 176 11.99 -1.55 -6.15
N ARG A 177 13.15 -2.19 -6.05
CA ARG A 177 14.42 -1.52 -5.79
C ARG A 177 14.82 -0.61 -6.94
N GLU A 178 14.67 -1.05 -8.18
CA GLU A 178 14.95 -0.24 -9.36
C GLU A 178 14.04 1.01 -9.40
N LEU A 179 12.75 0.87 -9.08
CA LEU A 179 11.84 2.01 -8.97
C LEU A 179 12.26 2.97 -7.85
N PHE A 180 12.61 2.45 -6.68
CA PHE A 180 13.07 3.24 -5.53
C PHE A 180 14.35 4.03 -5.85
N GLU A 181 15.29 3.41 -6.56
CA GLU A 181 16.55 4.02 -7.00
C GLU A 181 16.28 5.12 -8.04
N ALA A 182 15.41 4.83 -9.03
CA ALA A 182 15.00 5.80 -10.03
C ALA A 182 14.28 7.01 -9.42
N ASP A 183 13.42 6.80 -8.41
CA ASP A 183 12.74 7.84 -7.64
C ASP A 183 13.76 8.72 -6.88
N ASN A 184 14.70 8.12 -6.17
CA ASN A 184 15.72 8.86 -5.43
C ASN A 184 16.64 9.72 -6.30
N TYR A 185 17.05 9.20 -7.46
CA TYR A 185 17.87 9.94 -8.42
C TYR A 185 17.03 10.82 -9.37
N GLY A 186 15.72 10.62 -9.40
CA GLY A 186 14.77 11.40 -10.20
C GLY A 186 14.29 12.68 -9.51
N ARG A 187 15.05 13.23 -8.58
CA ARG A 187 14.72 14.46 -7.86
C ARG A 187 15.90 15.41 -7.78
N ILE A 188 15.62 16.69 -7.58
CA ILE A 188 16.62 17.69 -7.25
C ILE A 188 16.57 17.92 -5.74
N ALA A 189 17.64 17.56 -5.03
CA ALA A 189 17.73 17.63 -3.58
C ALA A 189 19.06 18.26 -3.15
N SER A 190 19.19 18.64 -1.86
CA SER A 190 20.47 19.05 -1.32
C SER A 190 21.49 17.91 -1.33
N PHE A 191 22.78 18.22 -1.36
CA PHE A 191 23.85 17.23 -1.32
C PHE A 191 23.72 16.28 -0.11
N GLU A 192 23.33 16.81 1.05
CA GLU A 192 23.11 16.03 2.27
C GLU A 192 22.00 14.98 2.09
N GLU A 193 20.88 15.36 1.45
CA GLU A 193 19.75 14.45 1.24
C GLU A 193 20.07 13.39 0.17
N TYR A 194 20.85 13.72 -0.86
CA TYR A 194 21.36 12.71 -1.80
C TYR A 194 22.26 11.70 -1.10
N ASN A 195 23.17 12.15 -0.24
CA ASN A 195 24.07 11.25 0.49
C ASN A 195 23.29 10.32 1.43
N ARG A 196 22.25 10.81 2.10
CA ARG A 196 21.36 9.98 2.94
C ARG A 196 20.62 8.93 2.11
N SER A 197 20.11 9.31 0.95
CA SER A 197 19.41 8.38 0.05
C SER A 197 20.35 7.31 -0.48
N SER A 198 21.58 7.69 -0.87
CA SER A 198 22.60 6.74 -1.30
C SER A 198 22.89 5.70 -0.21
N GLN A 199 23.06 6.11 1.05
CA GLN A 199 23.27 5.16 2.15
C GLN A 199 22.11 4.17 2.32
N VAL A 200 20.85 4.59 2.13
CA VAL A 200 19.68 3.70 2.16
C VAL A 200 19.73 2.71 0.98
N ILE A 201 20.04 3.21 -0.22
CA ILE A 201 20.16 2.37 -1.42
C ILE A 201 21.27 1.32 -1.22
N ASP A 202 22.47 1.75 -0.82
CA ASP A 202 23.62 0.86 -0.59
C ASP A 202 23.30 -0.21 0.45
N TYR A 203 22.62 0.18 1.52
CA TYR A 203 22.17 -0.78 2.55
C TYR A 203 21.19 -1.83 1.98
N ILE A 204 20.22 -1.41 1.16
CA ILE A 204 19.26 -2.32 0.54
C ILE A 204 19.96 -3.27 -0.45
N TRP A 205 20.94 -2.77 -1.21
CA TRP A 205 21.76 -3.61 -2.07
C TRP A 205 22.53 -4.66 -1.26
N SER A 206 23.10 -4.28 -0.12
CA SER A 206 23.84 -5.21 0.76
C SER A 206 22.95 -6.32 1.35
N LEU A 207 21.66 -6.06 1.55
CA LEU A 207 20.72 -7.11 2.00
C LEU A 207 20.52 -8.22 0.97
N ASN A 208 20.84 -7.94 -0.28
CA ASN A 208 20.64 -8.84 -1.42
C ASN A 208 21.85 -9.75 -1.72
N ASP A 209 23.05 -9.36 -1.32
CA ASP A 209 24.31 -10.02 -1.70
C ASP A 209 24.53 -11.44 -1.15
N GLY A 210 23.58 -12.01 -0.45
CA GLY A 210 23.64 -13.40 0.05
C GLY A 210 22.43 -14.26 -0.30
N ILE A 211 21.44 -13.71 -0.98
CA ILE A 211 20.10 -14.33 -1.09
C ILE A 211 19.98 -15.28 -2.31
N GLY A 212 20.75 -15.08 -3.36
CA GLY A 212 20.59 -15.77 -4.64
C GLY A 212 20.59 -17.30 -4.60
N ASN A 213 21.24 -17.91 -3.60
CA ASN A 213 21.35 -19.37 -3.47
C ASN A 213 20.38 -20.02 -2.47
N LEU A 214 19.65 -19.23 -1.69
CA LEU A 214 18.79 -19.75 -0.60
C LEU A 214 17.31 -19.88 -0.98
N CYS A 215 16.90 -19.35 -2.13
CA CYS A 215 15.47 -19.23 -2.49
C CYS A 215 14.74 -20.53 -2.83
N LEU A 216 15.44 -21.63 -3.04
CA LEU A 216 14.83 -22.86 -3.58
C LEU A 216 14.43 -23.91 -2.53
N GLU A 217 15.03 -23.89 -1.34
CA GLU A 217 14.86 -24.98 -0.37
C GLU A 217 13.67 -24.81 0.60
N GLU A 218 13.19 -23.58 0.85
CA GLU A 218 12.12 -23.33 1.83
C GLU A 218 10.70 -23.52 1.30
N ARG A 219 10.47 -23.58 -0.02
CA ARG A 219 9.13 -23.72 -0.60
C ARG A 219 8.43 -25.07 -0.32
N GLN A 220 9.18 -26.08 0.10
CA GLN A 220 8.61 -27.44 0.27
C GLN A 220 7.99 -27.73 1.65
N LYS A 221 8.14 -26.88 2.67
CA LYS A 221 7.66 -27.16 4.04
C LYS A 221 6.32 -26.51 4.43
N ILE A 222 5.62 -25.82 3.50
CA ILE A 222 4.55 -24.89 3.86
C ILE A 222 3.15 -25.54 3.89
N ASN A 223 2.92 -26.71 3.30
CA ASN A 223 1.57 -27.24 3.04
C ASN A 223 0.92 -28.08 4.15
N ASP A 224 1.58 -28.34 5.27
CA ASP A 224 1.09 -29.30 6.29
C ASP A 224 0.45 -28.65 7.53
N LYS A 225 0.15 -27.35 7.50
CA LYS A 225 -0.47 -26.70 8.65
C LYS A 225 -1.98 -27.06 8.69
N PRO A 226 -2.47 -27.54 9.86
CA PRO A 226 -3.82 -28.13 9.94
C PRO A 226 -4.96 -27.12 9.80
N ASN A 227 -4.70 -25.84 10.10
CA ASN A 227 -5.73 -24.81 10.09
C ASN A 227 -5.35 -23.66 9.14
N LYS A 228 -6.36 -22.89 8.70
CA LYS A 228 -6.17 -21.72 7.86
C LYS A 228 -6.70 -20.47 8.54
N ILE A 229 -6.00 -19.36 8.34
CA ILE A 229 -6.48 -18.03 8.66
C ILE A 229 -6.42 -17.15 7.42
N ILE A 230 -7.58 -16.63 7.05
CA ILE A 230 -7.76 -15.71 5.93
C ILE A 230 -7.94 -14.31 6.52
N MET A 231 -7.13 -13.36 6.09
CA MET A 231 -7.27 -11.95 6.48
C MET A 231 -7.67 -11.13 5.26
N THR A 232 -8.85 -10.53 5.28
CA THR A 232 -9.23 -9.57 4.24
C THR A 232 -8.52 -8.24 4.45
N ILE A 233 -8.05 -7.63 3.37
CA ILE A 233 -7.31 -6.36 3.38
C ILE A 233 -7.90 -5.42 2.34
N GLY A 234 -8.29 -4.21 2.73
CA GLY A 234 -8.84 -3.22 1.80
C GLY A 234 -9.71 -2.18 2.51
N VAL A 235 -9.96 -1.07 1.83
CA VAL A 235 -10.80 0.00 2.36
C VAL A 235 -12.28 -0.40 2.41
N PRO A 236 -13.14 0.30 3.18
CA PRO A 236 -14.59 0.09 3.12
C PRO A 236 -15.13 0.19 1.67
N GLY A 237 -16.08 -0.67 1.32
CA GLY A 237 -16.66 -0.71 -0.04
C GLY A 237 -15.82 -1.46 -1.09
N SER A 238 -14.70 -2.10 -0.71
CA SER A 238 -13.85 -2.85 -1.66
C SER A 238 -14.32 -4.26 -1.98
N GLY A 239 -15.35 -4.81 -1.30
CA GLY A 239 -15.89 -6.15 -1.57
C GLY A 239 -15.50 -7.24 -0.56
N LYS A 240 -14.75 -6.92 0.49
CA LYS A 240 -14.25 -7.87 1.50
C LYS A 240 -15.34 -8.73 2.15
N SER A 241 -16.39 -8.08 2.67
CA SER A 241 -17.45 -8.79 3.40
C SER A 241 -18.30 -9.65 2.48
N THR A 242 -18.49 -9.25 1.21
CA THR A 242 -19.13 -10.09 0.18
C THR A 242 -18.31 -11.36 -0.03
N PHE A 243 -17.00 -11.22 -0.24
CA PHE A 243 -16.10 -12.37 -0.35
C PHE A 243 -16.19 -13.28 0.87
N ALA A 244 -16.10 -12.72 2.09
CA ALA A 244 -16.15 -13.52 3.32
C ALA A 244 -17.45 -14.32 3.44
N GLN A 245 -18.59 -13.71 3.13
CA GLN A 245 -19.89 -14.39 3.14
C GLN A 245 -20.01 -15.48 2.05
N ASP A 246 -19.59 -15.20 0.84
CA ASP A 246 -19.59 -16.17 -0.25
C ASP A 246 -18.65 -17.34 0.04
N PHE A 247 -17.49 -17.08 0.64
CA PHE A 247 -16.50 -18.09 0.99
C PHE A 247 -17.04 -19.10 2.00
N ILE A 248 -17.70 -18.65 3.09
CA ILE A 248 -18.23 -19.55 4.12
C ILE A 248 -19.44 -20.35 3.63
N THR A 249 -20.14 -19.93 2.59
CA THR A 249 -21.21 -20.75 2.02
C THR A 249 -20.69 -22.08 1.49
N LYS A 250 -19.45 -22.07 0.98
CA LYS A 250 -18.74 -23.22 0.40
C LYS A 250 -17.81 -23.91 1.40
N ASN A 251 -17.37 -23.22 2.45
CA ASN A 251 -16.38 -23.68 3.43
C ASN A 251 -16.96 -23.55 4.85
N LYS A 252 -17.79 -24.51 5.23
CA LYS A 252 -18.58 -24.51 6.50
C LYS A 252 -17.75 -24.65 7.76
N ASP A 253 -16.50 -25.04 7.64
CA ASP A 253 -15.51 -25.18 8.74
C ASP A 253 -14.84 -23.86 9.12
N PHE A 254 -15.12 -22.77 8.38
CA PHE A 254 -14.62 -21.42 8.69
C PHE A 254 -15.57 -20.62 9.57
N VAL A 255 -15.00 -19.78 10.43
CA VAL A 255 -15.71 -18.81 11.26
C VAL A 255 -15.30 -17.39 10.81
N ILE A 256 -16.27 -16.49 10.60
CA ILE A 256 -15.98 -15.08 10.33
C ILE A 256 -15.88 -14.32 11.64
N LEU A 257 -14.76 -13.60 11.81
CA LEU A 257 -14.58 -12.61 12.87
C LEU A 257 -14.64 -11.21 12.24
N SER A 258 -15.76 -10.52 12.49
CA SER A 258 -16.01 -9.17 11.96
C SER A 258 -16.34 -8.21 13.08
N ARG A 259 -15.52 -7.14 13.18
CA ARG A 259 -15.77 -6.09 14.15
C ARG A 259 -17.05 -5.31 13.84
N ASP A 260 -17.37 -5.13 12.57
CA ASP A 260 -18.58 -4.42 12.14
C ASP A 260 -19.82 -5.19 12.53
N GLN A 261 -19.85 -6.53 12.39
CA GLN A 261 -20.94 -7.39 12.87
C GLN A 261 -21.10 -7.30 14.41
N LEU A 262 -19.97 -7.26 15.15
CA LEU A 262 -20.06 -7.09 16.62
C LEU A 262 -20.66 -5.75 17.00
N VAL A 263 -20.31 -4.66 16.28
CA VAL A 263 -20.91 -3.34 16.47
C VAL A 263 -22.43 -3.43 16.25
N GLU A 264 -22.88 -3.98 15.13
CA GLU A 264 -24.30 -4.10 14.79
C GLU A 264 -25.08 -4.94 15.81
N ASN A 265 -24.56 -6.10 16.16
CA ASN A 265 -25.22 -7.04 17.09
C ASN A 265 -25.33 -6.51 18.53
N ASN A 266 -24.56 -5.50 18.90
CA ASN A 266 -24.52 -4.95 20.24
C ASN A 266 -24.93 -3.46 20.31
N LEU A 267 -25.55 -2.90 19.27
CA LEU A 267 -25.95 -1.48 19.23
C LEU A 267 -26.81 -1.05 20.43
N ASN A 268 -27.59 -1.97 21.00
CA ASN A 268 -28.40 -1.76 22.19
C ASN A 268 -27.57 -1.42 23.45
N LYS A 269 -26.27 -1.63 23.44
CA LYS A 269 -25.33 -1.28 24.52
C LYS A 269 -24.66 0.08 24.30
N SER A 270 -24.84 0.70 23.13
CA SER A 270 -24.35 2.03 22.82
C SER A 270 -25.33 3.09 23.31
N THR A 271 -24.83 4.28 23.64
CA THR A 271 -25.64 5.47 23.85
C THR A 271 -26.26 5.99 22.54
N TYR A 272 -25.84 5.51 21.40
CA TYR A 272 -26.33 5.85 20.07
C TYR A 272 -27.07 4.68 19.42
N ASN A 273 -28.17 4.99 18.73
CA ASN A 273 -29.07 3.99 18.17
C ASN A 273 -28.73 3.60 16.71
N ASN A 274 -27.62 4.11 16.16
CA ASN A 274 -27.20 3.80 14.80
C ASN A 274 -25.70 3.49 14.73
N TYR A 275 -25.32 2.75 13.69
CA TYR A 275 -23.97 2.28 13.47
C TYR A 275 -22.93 3.41 13.43
N ASN A 276 -23.17 4.44 12.62
CA ASN A 276 -22.18 5.52 12.43
C ASN A 276 -21.92 6.33 13.68
N ASP A 277 -22.96 6.68 14.43
CA ASP A 277 -22.80 7.48 15.65
C ASP A 277 -22.24 6.66 16.81
N SER A 278 -22.42 5.33 16.81
CA SER A 278 -21.86 4.45 17.84
C SER A 278 -20.32 4.53 17.94
N PHE A 279 -19.64 4.96 16.89
CA PHE A 279 -18.18 5.21 16.92
C PHE A 279 -17.78 6.42 17.77
N LYS A 280 -18.72 7.30 18.14
CA LYS A 280 -18.51 8.42 19.08
C LYS A 280 -18.58 7.98 20.54
N ASP A 281 -19.10 6.80 20.82
CA ASP A 281 -19.22 6.21 22.15
C ASP A 281 -17.94 5.45 22.52
N GLU A 282 -17.03 6.10 23.22
CA GLU A 282 -15.73 5.51 23.57
C GLU A 282 -15.85 4.27 24.44
N GLU A 283 -16.78 4.23 25.39
CA GLU A 283 -16.98 3.08 26.27
C GLU A 283 -17.53 1.88 25.49
N TYR A 284 -18.48 2.14 24.61
CA TYR A 284 -18.97 1.12 23.71
C TYR A 284 -17.87 0.59 22.78
N GLN A 285 -17.04 1.46 22.21
CA GLN A 285 -15.93 1.03 21.34
C GLN A 285 -14.87 0.21 22.11
N LYS A 286 -14.62 0.50 23.39
CA LYS A 286 -13.77 -0.32 24.26
C LYS A 286 -14.40 -1.68 24.54
N PHE A 287 -15.73 -1.71 24.79
CA PHE A 287 -16.47 -2.96 24.94
C PHE A 287 -16.36 -3.84 23.68
N ILE A 288 -16.65 -3.31 22.50
CA ILE A 288 -16.56 -4.03 21.22
C ILE A 288 -15.13 -4.56 21.00
N THR A 289 -14.11 -3.79 21.36
CA THR A 289 -12.72 -4.24 21.21
C THR A 289 -12.42 -5.44 22.11
N LYS A 290 -12.90 -5.44 23.36
CA LYS A 290 -12.74 -6.57 24.28
C LYS A 290 -13.49 -7.82 23.81
N GLU A 291 -14.70 -7.67 23.31
CA GLU A 291 -15.48 -8.80 22.76
C GLU A 291 -14.80 -9.39 21.53
N PHE A 292 -14.29 -8.54 20.61
CA PHE A 292 -13.54 -9.01 19.45
C PHE A 292 -12.26 -9.78 19.86
N ASP A 293 -11.48 -9.22 20.79
CA ASP A 293 -10.24 -9.87 21.24
C ASP A 293 -10.55 -11.21 21.93
N LYS A 294 -11.65 -11.31 22.70
CA LYS A 294 -12.11 -12.54 23.32
C LYS A 294 -12.51 -13.60 22.29
N GLU A 295 -13.38 -13.23 21.33
CA GLU A 295 -13.81 -14.16 20.26
C GLU A 295 -12.60 -14.65 19.44
N TYR A 296 -11.65 -13.74 19.16
CA TYR A 296 -10.42 -14.06 18.43
C TYR A 296 -9.56 -15.07 19.19
N ASP A 297 -9.28 -14.81 20.46
CA ASP A 297 -8.46 -15.69 21.29
C ASP A 297 -9.13 -17.07 21.51
N ASP A 298 -10.45 -17.12 21.73
CA ASP A 298 -11.22 -18.36 21.86
C ASP A 298 -11.21 -19.15 20.54
N THR A 299 -11.33 -18.50 19.39
CA THR A 299 -11.32 -19.16 18.09
C THR A 299 -9.96 -19.79 17.79
N ILE A 300 -8.86 -19.09 18.10
CA ILE A 300 -7.50 -19.63 17.93
C ILE A 300 -7.28 -20.81 18.90
N LYS A 301 -7.68 -20.67 20.17
CA LYS A 301 -7.54 -21.73 21.17
C LYS A 301 -8.24 -23.02 20.77
N ASN A 302 -9.39 -22.91 20.11
CA ASN A 302 -10.16 -24.04 19.62
C ASN A 302 -9.68 -24.56 18.25
N SER A 303 -8.57 -24.04 17.72
CA SER A 303 -7.98 -24.45 16.42
C SER A 303 -8.97 -24.45 15.27
N LYS A 304 -9.80 -23.41 15.13
CA LYS A 304 -10.77 -23.25 14.04
C LYS A 304 -10.13 -22.55 12.84
N ASN A 305 -10.65 -22.85 11.66
CA ASN A 305 -10.38 -22.04 10.48
C ASN A 305 -11.08 -20.68 10.58
N ILE A 306 -10.40 -19.59 10.22
CA ILE A 306 -10.82 -18.22 10.55
C ILE A 306 -10.78 -17.33 9.32
N ILE A 307 -11.81 -16.49 9.14
CA ILE A 307 -11.76 -15.31 8.29
C ILE A 307 -11.81 -14.06 9.17
N ILE A 308 -10.80 -13.22 9.11
CA ILE A 308 -10.78 -11.90 9.75
C ILE A 308 -11.27 -10.87 8.74
N ASP A 309 -12.57 -10.52 8.81
CA ASP A 309 -13.19 -9.51 7.95
C ASP A 309 -13.10 -8.14 8.59
N MET A 310 -12.01 -7.43 8.29
CA MET A 310 -11.72 -6.06 8.72
C MET A 310 -10.94 -5.33 7.62
N THR A 311 -10.72 -4.03 7.78
CA THR A 311 -9.94 -3.24 6.81
C THR A 311 -8.47 -3.64 6.74
N ASN A 312 -7.82 -3.93 7.86
CA ASN A 312 -6.44 -4.43 8.00
C ASN A 312 -5.39 -3.66 7.16
N LEU A 313 -5.53 -2.33 7.06
CA LEU A 313 -4.86 -1.49 6.06
C LEU A 313 -3.34 -1.39 6.21
N THR A 314 -2.83 -1.50 7.44
CA THR A 314 -1.41 -1.24 7.73
C THR A 314 -0.69 -2.51 8.20
N HIS A 315 0.62 -2.60 7.95
CA HIS A 315 1.48 -3.67 8.52
C HIS A 315 1.32 -3.78 10.04
N LYS A 316 1.22 -2.62 10.74
CA LYS A 316 1.04 -2.59 12.20
C LYS A 316 -0.28 -3.21 12.63
N SER A 317 -1.39 -2.90 11.95
CA SER A 317 -2.71 -3.44 12.29
C SER A 317 -2.80 -4.95 12.03
N ARG A 318 -2.20 -5.43 10.96
CA ARG A 318 -2.10 -6.86 10.65
C ARG A 318 -1.21 -7.59 11.64
N ASN A 319 -0.01 -7.09 11.88
CA ASN A 319 0.95 -7.73 12.80
C ASN A 319 0.39 -7.86 14.22
N LYS A 320 -0.40 -6.89 14.72
CA LYS A 320 -1.06 -6.97 16.04
C LYS A 320 -1.91 -8.25 16.19
N LYS A 321 -2.53 -8.71 15.10
CA LYS A 321 -3.32 -9.94 15.08
C LYS A 321 -2.45 -11.16 14.77
N LEU A 322 -1.61 -11.09 13.75
CA LEU A 322 -0.82 -12.23 13.27
C LEU A 322 0.19 -12.76 14.30
N VAL A 323 0.69 -11.89 15.19
CA VAL A 323 1.63 -12.30 16.25
C VAL A 323 1.03 -13.27 17.28
N LYS A 324 -0.30 -13.24 17.44
CA LYS A 324 -1.03 -14.15 18.35
C LYS A 324 -1.24 -15.56 17.77
N ILE A 325 -1.00 -15.74 16.47
CA ILE A 325 -1.29 -16.99 15.76
C ILE A 325 -0.11 -17.95 15.88
N PRO A 326 -0.32 -19.16 16.40
CA PRO A 326 0.73 -20.18 16.45
C PRO A 326 1.25 -20.49 15.04
N PHE A 327 2.56 -20.33 14.85
CA PHE A 327 3.21 -20.45 13.54
C PHE A 327 3.06 -21.86 12.93
N ASP A 328 3.12 -22.87 13.76
CA ASP A 328 3.05 -24.29 13.39
C ASP A 328 1.64 -24.80 13.10
N LYS A 329 0.59 -24.05 13.51
CA LYS A 329 -0.79 -24.48 13.43
C LYS A 329 -1.59 -23.85 12.30
N TYR A 330 -1.19 -22.68 11.80
CA TYR A 330 -1.99 -21.93 10.86
C TYR A 330 -1.24 -21.57 9.58
N TYR A 331 -1.86 -21.88 8.44
CA TYR A 331 -1.51 -21.34 7.14
C TYR A 331 -2.18 -19.97 6.97
N LYS A 332 -1.38 -18.92 6.77
CA LYS A 332 -1.84 -17.52 6.75
C LYS A 332 -2.05 -17.06 5.32
N ILE A 333 -3.25 -16.64 5.00
CA ILE A 333 -3.65 -16.17 3.67
C ILE A 333 -4.09 -14.71 3.77
N ALA A 334 -3.58 -13.86 2.90
CA ALA A 334 -4.09 -12.52 2.70
C ALA A 334 -4.98 -12.47 1.45
N GLU A 335 -6.18 -11.91 1.60
CA GLU A 335 -7.09 -11.58 0.48
C GLU A 335 -7.17 -10.06 0.36
N VAL A 336 -6.51 -9.50 -0.66
CA VAL A 336 -6.30 -8.06 -0.84
C VAL A 336 -7.28 -7.52 -1.88
N PHE A 337 -8.13 -6.58 -1.47
CA PHE A 337 -9.18 -6.01 -2.32
C PHE A 337 -8.85 -4.56 -2.68
N ILE A 338 -8.67 -4.29 -3.97
CA ILE A 338 -8.35 -2.98 -4.51
C ILE A 338 -9.32 -2.64 -5.64
N ARG A 339 -9.93 -1.47 -5.58
CA ARG A 339 -10.86 -0.95 -6.58
C ARG A 339 -10.48 0.47 -6.95
N PRO A 340 -10.87 0.98 -8.13
CA PRO A 340 -10.68 2.36 -8.50
C PRO A 340 -11.22 3.33 -7.43
N TYR A 341 -10.51 4.45 -7.24
CA TYR A 341 -10.90 5.49 -6.28
C TYR A 341 -12.35 5.95 -6.50
N ASN A 342 -12.74 6.22 -7.75
CA ASN A 342 -14.09 6.70 -8.08
C ASN A 342 -15.18 5.67 -7.78
N ASP A 343 -14.90 4.38 -7.98
CA ASP A 343 -15.85 3.30 -7.68
C ASP A 343 -16.06 3.14 -6.17
N ILE A 344 -14.99 3.28 -5.37
CA ILE A 344 -15.10 3.26 -3.92
C ILE A 344 -15.92 4.43 -3.43
N MET A 345 -15.68 5.64 -3.95
CA MET A 345 -16.46 6.84 -3.61
C MET A 345 -17.93 6.69 -3.98
N LYS A 346 -18.22 6.16 -5.17
CA LYS A 346 -19.59 5.87 -5.60
C LYS A 346 -20.28 4.86 -4.67
N THR A 347 -19.63 3.73 -4.43
CA THR A 347 -20.17 2.68 -3.53
C THR A 347 -20.41 3.25 -2.11
N ASN A 348 -19.51 4.08 -1.60
CA ASN A 348 -19.68 4.70 -0.29
C ASN A 348 -20.92 5.63 -0.23
N ASN A 349 -21.18 6.40 -1.28
CA ASN A 349 -22.34 7.29 -1.36
C ASN A 349 -23.69 6.51 -1.41
N GLU A 350 -23.66 5.26 -1.89
CA GLU A 350 -24.82 4.37 -1.94
C GLU A 350 -25.10 3.66 -0.59
N ARG A 351 -24.15 3.72 0.37
CA ARG A 351 -24.23 3.07 1.69
C ARG A 351 -25.01 3.95 2.68
N LYS A 352 -26.30 3.73 2.83
CA LYS A 352 -27.17 4.54 3.68
C LYS A 352 -26.74 4.55 5.16
N ASP A 353 -26.65 3.39 5.78
CA ASP A 353 -26.41 3.26 7.22
C ASP A 353 -24.91 3.16 7.58
N HIS A 354 -24.05 2.91 6.60
CA HIS A 354 -22.59 2.75 6.73
C HIS A 354 -21.81 3.77 5.92
N PHE A 355 -22.40 4.92 5.65
CA PHE A 355 -21.73 6.00 4.93
C PHE A 355 -20.53 6.52 5.75
N ILE A 356 -19.41 6.68 5.07
CA ILE A 356 -18.18 7.22 5.67
C ILE A 356 -17.89 8.59 5.06
N PHE A 357 -17.59 9.58 5.88
CA PHE A 357 -17.20 10.89 5.38
C PHE A 357 -15.98 10.77 4.45
N ARG A 358 -16.03 11.51 3.35
CA ARG A 358 -15.01 11.47 2.30
C ARG A 358 -13.58 11.58 2.85
N ASN A 359 -13.32 12.57 3.72
CA ASN A 359 -11.99 12.78 4.29
C ASN A 359 -11.50 11.56 5.11
N THR A 360 -12.41 10.86 5.80
CA THR A 360 -12.08 9.64 6.55
C THR A 360 -11.75 8.50 5.61
N LEU A 361 -12.53 8.32 4.55
CA LEU A 361 -12.30 7.28 3.56
C LEU A 361 -11.00 7.51 2.78
N GLU A 362 -10.74 8.75 2.36
CA GLU A 362 -9.47 9.15 1.74
C GLU A 362 -8.29 8.94 2.72
N GLY A 363 -8.49 9.27 4.01
CA GLY A 363 -7.51 8.95 5.06
C GLY A 363 -7.24 7.45 5.20
N MET A 364 -8.24 6.59 5.02
CA MET A 364 -8.04 5.14 4.98
C MET A 364 -7.25 4.69 3.75
N MET A 365 -7.49 5.31 2.58
CA MET A 365 -6.73 5.04 1.36
C MET A 365 -5.26 5.43 1.52
N THR A 366 -4.96 6.57 2.15
CA THR A 366 -3.55 6.98 2.42
C THR A 366 -2.82 6.03 3.36
N MET A 367 -3.54 5.33 4.23
CA MET A 367 -2.97 4.33 5.14
C MET A 367 -2.82 2.95 4.52
N PHE A 368 -3.42 2.70 3.35
CA PHE A 368 -3.42 1.38 2.74
C PHE A 368 -2.00 0.96 2.32
N ARG A 369 -1.60 -0.22 2.80
CA ARG A 369 -0.33 -0.88 2.45
C ARG A 369 -0.61 -2.32 2.08
N VAL A 370 -0.23 -2.72 0.87
CA VAL A 370 -0.27 -4.13 0.49
C VAL A 370 0.60 -4.96 1.44
N PRO A 371 0.27 -6.21 1.70
CA PRO A 371 1.06 -7.05 2.60
C PRO A 371 2.43 -7.38 2.02
N LEU A 372 3.42 -7.51 2.91
CA LEU A 372 4.72 -8.06 2.57
C LEU A 372 4.67 -9.59 2.62
N TYR A 373 5.45 -10.25 1.79
CA TYR A 373 5.54 -11.71 1.79
C TYR A 373 6.03 -12.34 3.12
N ASP A 374 6.66 -11.53 4.00
CA ASP A 374 7.00 -11.95 5.36
C ASP A 374 5.76 -12.08 6.28
N GLU A 375 4.65 -11.41 5.96
CA GLU A 375 3.47 -11.40 6.83
C GLU A 375 2.60 -12.65 6.65
N PHE A 376 2.57 -13.23 5.43
CA PHE A 376 1.66 -14.30 5.04
C PHE A 376 2.38 -15.42 4.30
N ASP A 377 1.78 -16.61 4.33
CA ASP A 377 2.24 -17.76 3.57
C ASP A 377 1.76 -17.64 2.10
N GLU A 378 0.58 -17.01 1.89
CA GLU A 378 -0.05 -16.80 0.59
C GLU A 378 -0.71 -15.42 0.53
N ILE A 379 -0.65 -14.74 -0.63
CA ILE A 379 -1.26 -13.44 -0.86
C ILE A 379 -2.00 -13.47 -2.19
N ASN A 380 -3.31 -13.23 -2.15
CA ASN A 380 -4.20 -13.19 -3.30
C ASN A 380 -4.71 -11.77 -3.52
N TYR A 381 -4.68 -11.28 -4.75
CA TYR A 381 -5.14 -9.95 -5.10
C TYR A 381 -6.44 -9.98 -5.89
N HIS A 382 -7.44 -9.25 -5.40
CA HIS A 382 -8.72 -9.00 -6.05
C HIS A 382 -8.74 -7.54 -6.54
N ILE A 383 -8.20 -7.33 -7.73
CA ILE A 383 -8.12 -6.01 -8.36
C ILE A 383 -9.26 -5.92 -9.37
N SER A 384 -10.20 -5.00 -9.14
CA SER A 384 -11.26 -4.67 -10.12
C SER A 384 -10.97 -3.32 -10.76
N TYR A 385 -11.29 -3.16 -12.04
CA TYR A 385 -11.10 -1.93 -12.83
C TYR A 385 -12.20 -1.76 -13.87
#